data_29b66c6be27ad67eaa85d22f831024e0
#
_entry.id   29b66c6be27ad67eaa85d22f831024e0
#
_cell.length_a   1.000
_cell.length_b   1.000
_cell.length_c   1.000
_cell.angle_alpha   90.00
_cell.angle_beta   90.00
_cell.angle_gamma   90.00
#
_symmetry.space_group_name_H-M   'P 1'
#
loop_
_entity.id
_entity.type
_entity.pdbx_description
1 polymer ?
#
loop_
_entity_poly.entity_id
_entity_poly.type
_entity_poly.pdbx_seq_one_letter_code
_entity_poly.pdbx_strand_id
1 'polypeptide(L)'
;MLTFFIGALSGFCLALPVGAIALMCINKTLQFGIKSGLAVGLGAALADAFYALIAVYSLSTISNIFLQNQELLRIIGGLCLIFISIRMLFGGPVIIKNKKVNYKKWPRDIISGFVITLSNPLTYIGFIALLSYMHLNFKSFNSDLVLNFSLGAFTGSMCWWLILIEFAKFLKKKVNSTFIRRSNIISGFVILGFGAIVILSTIGNI
;
A
#
# COMPACT_ATOMS: atom_id res chain seq x y z
N MET A 1 -7.88 -16.15 12.32
CA MET A 1 -7.52 -14.89 13.00
C MET A 1 -6.11 -14.40 12.64
N LEU A 2 -5.07 -15.23 12.71
CA LEU A 2 -3.70 -14.81 12.37
C LEU A 2 -3.62 -14.19 10.97
N THR A 3 -4.25 -14.81 9.96
CA THR A 3 -4.26 -14.33 8.57
C THR A 3 -4.85 -12.93 8.42
N PHE A 4 -5.87 -12.58 9.22
CA PHE A 4 -6.43 -11.25 9.25
C PHE A 4 -5.42 -10.20 9.76
N PHE A 5 -4.74 -10.51 10.86
CA PHE A 5 -3.72 -9.59 11.41
C PHE A 5 -2.54 -9.41 10.45
N ILE A 6 -2.14 -10.48 9.78
CA ILE A 6 -1.10 -10.42 8.75
C ILE A 6 -1.57 -9.53 7.60
N GLY A 7 -2.79 -9.70 7.12
CA GLY A 7 -3.39 -8.84 6.10
C GLY A 7 -3.43 -7.38 6.55
N ALA A 8 -3.85 -7.13 7.80
CA ALA A 8 -3.93 -5.78 8.35
C ALA A 8 -2.55 -5.11 8.42
N LEU A 9 -1.54 -5.81 8.88
CA LEU A 9 -0.17 -5.30 8.91
C LEU A 9 0.33 -5.02 7.48
N SER A 10 0.08 -5.94 6.55
CA SER A 10 0.48 -5.78 5.15
C SER A 10 -0.19 -4.56 4.51
N GLY A 11 -1.51 -4.43 4.64
CA GLY A 11 -2.26 -3.29 4.10
C GLY A 11 -1.83 -1.96 4.71
N PHE A 12 -1.58 -1.93 6.02
CA PHE A 12 -1.06 -0.75 6.70
C PHE A 12 0.33 -0.35 6.18
N CYS A 13 1.27 -1.30 6.13
CA CYS A 13 2.64 -1.04 5.70
C CYS A 13 2.72 -0.60 4.23
N LEU A 14 1.94 -1.22 3.34
CA LEU A 14 1.93 -0.87 1.91
C LEU A 14 1.23 0.45 1.63
N ALA A 15 0.33 0.91 2.51
CA ALA A 15 -0.30 2.22 2.41
C ALA A 15 0.56 3.37 2.94
N LEU A 16 1.58 3.09 3.78
CA LEU A 16 2.47 4.10 4.40
C LEU A 16 3.13 5.07 3.41
N PRO A 17 3.58 4.64 2.21
CA PRO A 17 4.23 5.55 1.27
C PRO A 17 3.36 6.73 0.88
N VAL A 18 3.86 7.95 1.14
CA VAL A 18 3.13 9.19 0.80
C VAL A 18 3.30 9.50 -0.68
N GLY A 19 2.52 8.80 -1.52
CA GLY A 19 2.46 9.02 -2.96
C GLY A 19 1.34 9.99 -3.40
N ALA A 20 0.98 9.91 -4.68
CA ALA A 20 -0.06 10.75 -5.28
C ALA A 20 -1.42 10.64 -4.57
N ILE A 21 -1.77 9.45 -4.06
CA ILE A 21 -3.04 9.20 -3.37
C ILE A 21 -3.05 9.88 -2.01
N ALA A 22 -1.95 9.77 -1.24
CA ALA A 22 -1.84 10.40 0.05
C ALA A 22 -1.94 11.93 -0.08
N LEU A 23 -1.27 12.51 -1.07
CA LEU A 23 -1.39 13.94 -1.36
C LEU A 23 -2.80 14.33 -1.80
N MET A 24 -3.46 13.51 -2.61
CA MET A 24 -4.85 13.73 -2.98
C MET A 24 -5.77 13.66 -1.75
N CYS A 25 -5.60 12.67 -0.87
CA CYS A 25 -6.35 12.51 0.37
C CYS A 25 -6.19 13.74 1.28
N ILE A 26 -4.94 14.20 1.50
CA ILE A 26 -4.63 15.39 2.27
C ILE A 26 -5.30 16.62 1.65
N ASN A 27 -5.13 16.85 0.35
CA ASN A 27 -5.72 18.00 -0.33
C ASN A 27 -7.24 18.00 -0.26
N LYS A 28 -7.88 16.83 -0.46
CA LYS A 28 -9.34 16.69 -0.34
C LYS A 28 -9.81 16.94 1.09
N THR A 29 -9.07 16.45 2.08
CA THR A 29 -9.37 16.70 3.50
C THR A 29 -9.31 18.19 3.82
N LEU A 30 -8.27 18.88 3.35
CA LEU A 30 -8.04 20.29 3.65
C LEU A 30 -9.01 21.24 2.91
N GLN A 31 -9.38 20.91 1.67
CA GLN A 31 -10.25 21.76 0.82
C GLN A 31 -11.74 21.49 1.02
N PHE A 32 -12.14 20.22 1.16
CA PHE A 32 -13.54 19.80 1.16
C PHE A 32 -13.98 19.13 2.47
N GLY A 33 -13.05 19.01 3.43
CA GLY A 33 -13.31 18.42 4.74
C GLY A 33 -13.06 16.91 4.79
N ILE A 34 -13.15 16.39 6.02
CA ILE A 34 -12.82 15.00 6.39
C ILE A 34 -13.54 13.98 5.51
N LYS A 35 -14.82 14.21 5.23
CA LYS A 35 -15.65 13.27 4.45
C LYS A 35 -15.10 13.03 3.05
N SER A 36 -14.53 14.05 2.39
CA SER A 36 -13.90 13.88 1.08
C SER A 36 -12.55 13.16 1.17
N GLY A 37 -11.76 13.40 2.22
CA GLY A 37 -10.56 12.63 2.50
C GLY A 37 -10.87 11.16 2.77
N LEU A 38 -11.87 10.89 3.62
CA LEU A 38 -12.34 9.52 3.91
C LEU A 38 -12.81 8.79 2.65
N ALA A 39 -13.50 9.49 1.74
CA ALA A 39 -13.94 8.90 0.48
C ALA A 39 -12.75 8.46 -0.38
N VAL A 40 -11.68 9.29 -0.48
CA VAL A 40 -10.44 8.91 -1.17
C VAL A 40 -9.77 7.72 -0.49
N GLY A 41 -9.62 7.76 0.85
CA GLY A 41 -9.01 6.69 1.64
C GLY A 41 -9.78 5.37 1.53
N LEU A 42 -11.12 5.44 1.56
CA LEU A 42 -11.98 4.26 1.36
C LEU A 42 -11.76 3.64 -0.03
N GLY A 43 -11.70 4.48 -1.08
CA GLY A 43 -11.40 4.00 -2.42
C GLY A 43 -10.05 3.31 -2.51
N ALA A 44 -9.02 3.89 -1.90
CA ALA A 44 -7.69 3.30 -1.85
C ALA A 44 -7.67 1.97 -1.08
N ALA A 45 -8.29 1.91 0.10
CA ALA A 45 -8.36 0.69 0.91
C ALA A 45 -9.12 -0.45 0.19
N LEU A 46 -10.17 -0.13 -0.57
CA LEU A 46 -10.86 -1.10 -1.42
C LEU A 46 -9.95 -1.66 -2.52
N ALA A 47 -9.13 -0.82 -3.12
CA ALA A 47 -8.15 -1.26 -4.13
C ALA A 47 -7.04 -2.13 -3.50
N ASP A 48 -6.58 -1.80 -2.30
CA ASP A 48 -5.61 -2.60 -1.56
C ASP A 48 -6.18 -3.99 -1.22
N ALA A 49 -7.44 -4.06 -0.76
CA ALA A 49 -8.13 -5.32 -0.52
C ALA A 49 -8.27 -6.15 -1.81
N PHE A 50 -8.57 -5.50 -2.93
CA PHE A 50 -8.66 -6.16 -4.23
C PHE A 50 -7.31 -6.70 -4.68
N TYR A 51 -6.22 -5.94 -4.51
CA TYR A 51 -4.87 -6.43 -4.78
C TYR A 51 -4.45 -7.57 -3.86
N ALA A 52 -4.78 -7.49 -2.56
CA ALA A 52 -4.54 -8.55 -1.62
C ALA A 52 -5.24 -9.85 -2.04
N LEU A 53 -6.50 -9.75 -2.46
CA LEU A 53 -7.28 -10.87 -2.97
C LEU A 53 -6.64 -11.49 -4.22
N ILE A 54 -6.31 -10.68 -5.23
CA ILE A 54 -5.67 -11.15 -6.45
C ILE A 54 -4.30 -11.78 -6.14
N ALA A 55 -3.51 -11.18 -5.26
CA ALA A 55 -2.19 -11.70 -4.91
C ALA A 55 -2.28 -13.10 -4.29
N VAL A 56 -3.22 -13.32 -3.36
CA VAL A 56 -3.44 -14.64 -2.76
C VAL A 56 -3.92 -15.65 -3.80
N TYR A 57 -4.89 -15.30 -4.65
CA TYR A 57 -5.37 -16.18 -5.71
C TYR A 57 -4.28 -16.51 -6.73
N SER A 58 -3.49 -15.51 -7.14
CA SER A 58 -2.38 -15.74 -8.07
C SER A 58 -1.38 -16.73 -7.51
N LEU A 59 -1.01 -16.58 -6.23
CA LEU A 59 -0.09 -17.49 -5.56
C LEU A 59 -0.68 -18.89 -5.36
N SER A 60 -1.98 -19.02 -5.09
CA SER A 60 -2.64 -20.33 -4.93
C SER A 60 -2.78 -21.08 -6.24
N THR A 61 -3.09 -20.39 -7.33
CA THR A 61 -3.33 -21.01 -8.66
C THR A 61 -2.03 -21.44 -9.32
N ILE A 62 -0.96 -20.65 -9.15
CA ILE A 62 0.36 -20.91 -9.74
C ILE A 62 1.28 -21.65 -8.73
N SER A 63 0.69 -22.24 -7.68
CA SER A 63 1.43 -22.77 -6.53
C SER A 63 2.60 -23.70 -6.89
N ASN A 64 2.48 -24.54 -7.92
CA ASN A 64 3.56 -25.44 -8.31
C ASN A 64 4.77 -24.70 -8.90
N ILE A 65 4.54 -23.69 -9.74
CA ILE A 65 5.61 -22.85 -10.32
C ILE A 65 6.18 -21.94 -9.23
N PHE A 66 5.35 -21.42 -8.34
CA PHE A 66 5.76 -20.58 -7.22
C PHE A 66 6.56 -21.35 -6.16
N LEU A 67 6.15 -22.58 -5.82
CA LEU A 67 6.87 -23.42 -4.87
C LEU A 67 8.26 -23.84 -5.38
N GLN A 68 8.41 -24.04 -6.70
CA GLN A 68 9.70 -24.32 -7.32
C GLN A 68 10.60 -23.09 -7.44
N ASN A 69 10.04 -21.87 -7.48
CA ASN A 69 10.76 -20.63 -7.73
C ASN A 69 10.55 -19.57 -6.63
N GLN A 70 10.25 -19.99 -5.38
CA GLN A 70 10.00 -19.07 -4.27
C GLN A 70 11.16 -18.10 -4.04
N GLU A 71 12.39 -18.57 -4.14
CA GLU A 71 13.60 -17.75 -3.97
C GLU A 71 13.68 -16.66 -5.04
N LEU A 72 13.45 -17.03 -6.31
CA LEU A 72 13.45 -16.08 -7.42
C LEU A 72 12.39 -14.99 -7.23
N LEU A 73 11.19 -15.38 -6.79
CA LEU A 73 10.10 -14.42 -6.57
C LEU A 73 10.37 -13.48 -5.40
N ARG A 74 10.98 -13.98 -4.32
CA ARG A 74 11.41 -13.16 -3.19
C ARG A 74 12.50 -12.17 -3.63
N ILE A 75 13.48 -12.62 -4.39
CA ILE A 75 14.55 -11.75 -4.91
C ILE A 75 13.93 -10.67 -5.81
N ILE A 76 13.08 -11.02 -6.76
CA ILE A 76 12.42 -10.05 -7.65
C ILE A 76 11.56 -9.08 -6.83
N GLY A 77 10.73 -9.58 -5.91
CA GLY A 77 9.89 -8.74 -5.04
C GLY A 77 10.72 -7.81 -4.16
N GLY A 78 11.77 -8.33 -3.53
CA GLY A 78 12.70 -7.54 -2.72
C GLY A 78 13.44 -6.47 -3.53
N LEU A 79 13.91 -6.79 -4.74
CA LEU A 79 14.53 -5.83 -5.65
C LEU A 79 13.53 -4.74 -6.09
N CYS A 80 12.28 -5.09 -6.37
CA CYS A 80 11.23 -4.13 -6.66
C CYS A 80 10.99 -3.17 -5.47
N LEU A 81 10.91 -3.69 -4.24
CA LEU A 81 10.76 -2.87 -3.05
C LEU A 81 11.95 -1.92 -2.86
N ILE A 82 13.18 -2.40 -3.06
CA ILE A 82 14.39 -1.57 -3.02
C ILE A 82 14.34 -0.48 -4.11
N PHE A 83 13.96 -0.82 -5.33
CA PHE A 83 13.83 0.15 -6.43
C PHE A 83 12.80 1.25 -6.09
N ILE A 84 11.64 0.87 -5.53
CA ILE A 84 10.61 1.81 -5.08
C ILE A 84 11.17 2.73 -3.99
N SER A 85 11.85 2.15 -3.02
CA SER A 85 12.46 2.87 -1.91
C SER A 85 13.48 3.91 -2.41
N ILE A 86 14.38 3.51 -3.29
CA ILE A 86 15.36 4.42 -3.91
C ILE A 86 14.64 5.57 -4.62
N ARG A 87 13.58 5.28 -5.37
CA ARG A 87 12.79 6.31 -6.05
C ARG A 87 12.08 7.26 -5.07
N MET A 88 11.67 6.78 -3.89
CA MET A 88 11.08 7.61 -2.84
C MET A 88 12.13 8.47 -2.12
N LEU A 89 13.32 7.92 -1.87
CA LEU A 89 14.41 8.63 -1.19
C LEU A 89 14.99 9.76 -2.06
N PHE A 90 15.14 9.51 -3.36
CA PHE A 90 15.78 10.45 -4.31
C PHE A 90 14.78 11.17 -5.21
N GLY A 91 13.51 10.74 -5.25
CA GLY A 91 12.45 11.38 -6.02
C GLY A 91 12.12 12.76 -5.45
N GLY A 92 11.91 13.73 -6.35
CA GLY A 92 11.44 15.06 -5.97
C GLY A 92 9.99 15.01 -5.43
N PRO A 93 9.56 16.02 -4.67
CA PRO A 93 8.20 16.11 -4.17
C PRO A 93 7.21 16.18 -5.35
N VAL A 94 6.19 15.35 -5.34
CA VAL A 94 5.10 15.43 -6.31
C VAL A 94 4.31 16.70 -6.03
N ILE A 95 4.51 17.72 -6.86
CA ILE A 95 3.78 19.00 -6.73
C ILE A 95 2.39 18.80 -7.36
N ILE A 96 1.37 18.67 -6.52
CA ILE A 96 -0.01 18.72 -7.00
C ILE A 96 -0.36 20.18 -7.22
N LYS A 97 -0.40 20.62 -8.49
CA LYS A 97 -0.94 21.93 -8.85
C LYS A 97 -2.38 22.03 -8.33
N ASN A 98 -2.65 23.01 -7.48
CA ASN A 98 -3.98 23.33 -6.99
C ASN A 98 -4.92 23.68 -8.17
N LYS A 99 -5.53 22.70 -8.79
CA LYS A 99 -6.72 22.94 -9.58
C LYS A 99 -7.87 23.09 -8.60
N LYS A 100 -8.50 24.28 -8.54
CA LYS A 100 -9.76 24.53 -7.85
C LYS A 100 -10.82 23.59 -8.46
N VAL A 101 -10.99 22.41 -7.88
CA VAL A 101 -12.03 21.49 -8.30
C VAL A 101 -13.24 21.70 -7.39
N ASN A 102 -14.26 22.33 -7.96
CA ASN A 102 -15.46 22.79 -7.26
C ASN A 102 -16.53 21.68 -7.20
N TYR A 103 -16.25 20.50 -6.57
CA TYR A 103 -17.27 19.43 -6.45
C TYR A 103 -17.16 18.65 -5.14
N LYS A 104 -18.18 18.79 -4.28
CA LYS A 104 -18.52 17.82 -3.23
C LYS A 104 -19.21 16.59 -3.89
N LYS A 105 -18.46 15.63 -4.40
CA LYS A 105 -19.04 14.37 -4.90
C LYS A 105 -18.25 13.19 -4.35
N TRP A 106 -18.64 12.72 -3.17
CA TRP A 106 -18.03 11.57 -2.51
C TRP A 106 -17.87 10.32 -3.38
N PRO A 107 -18.87 9.92 -4.21
CA PRO A 107 -18.69 8.77 -5.09
C PRO A 107 -17.52 8.93 -6.04
N ARG A 108 -17.32 10.14 -6.56
CA ARG A 108 -16.19 10.45 -7.44
C ARG A 108 -14.85 10.38 -6.69
N ASP A 109 -14.83 10.77 -5.42
CA ASP A 109 -13.61 10.73 -4.59
C ASP A 109 -13.24 9.29 -4.28
N ILE A 110 -14.22 8.40 -3.99
CA ILE A 110 -14.01 6.96 -3.82
C ILE A 110 -13.45 6.35 -5.10
N ILE A 111 -14.11 6.58 -6.24
CA ILE A 111 -13.67 6.05 -7.54
C ILE A 111 -12.26 6.56 -7.87
N SER A 112 -11.97 7.83 -7.61
CA SER A 112 -10.64 8.38 -7.87
C SER A 112 -9.57 7.72 -7.00
N GLY A 113 -9.82 7.53 -5.71
CA GLY A 113 -8.92 6.81 -4.80
C GLY A 113 -8.69 5.38 -5.28
N PHE A 114 -9.76 4.67 -5.62
CA PHE A 114 -9.70 3.30 -6.12
C PHE A 114 -8.90 3.18 -7.42
N VAL A 115 -9.24 3.97 -8.44
CA VAL A 115 -8.58 3.92 -9.75
C VAL A 115 -7.10 4.30 -9.67
N ILE A 116 -6.75 5.36 -8.91
CA ILE A 116 -5.35 5.76 -8.75
C ILE A 116 -4.54 4.68 -8.03
N THR A 117 -5.12 4.01 -7.00
CA THR A 117 -4.45 2.90 -6.33
C THR A 117 -4.30 1.70 -7.26
N LEU A 118 -5.33 1.34 -8.02
CA LEU A 118 -5.25 0.27 -9.01
C LEU A 118 -4.29 0.58 -10.18
N SER A 119 -4.04 1.85 -10.46
CA SER A 119 -3.05 2.25 -11.46
C SER A 119 -1.61 2.10 -10.95
N ASN A 120 -1.41 1.77 -9.67
CA ASN A 120 -0.10 1.60 -9.06
C ASN A 120 0.28 0.10 -8.94
N PRO A 121 1.01 -0.46 -9.90
CA PRO A 121 1.37 -1.89 -9.87
C PRO A 121 2.28 -2.23 -8.68
N LEU A 122 2.92 -1.23 -8.07
CA LEU A 122 3.84 -1.41 -6.95
C LEU A 122 3.12 -1.96 -5.71
N THR A 123 1.86 -1.58 -5.48
CA THR A 123 1.04 -2.10 -4.39
C THR A 123 0.81 -3.62 -4.56
N TYR A 124 0.48 -4.05 -5.79
CA TYR A 124 0.31 -5.48 -6.09
C TYR A 124 1.60 -6.28 -5.90
N ILE A 125 2.72 -5.77 -6.42
CA ILE A 125 4.05 -6.38 -6.24
C ILE A 125 4.41 -6.46 -4.75
N GLY A 126 4.09 -5.42 -3.97
CA GLY A 126 4.28 -5.39 -2.53
C GLY A 126 3.51 -6.49 -1.81
N PHE A 127 2.24 -6.73 -2.15
CA PHE A 127 1.46 -7.84 -1.59
C PHE A 127 2.06 -9.20 -1.95
N ILE A 128 2.46 -9.41 -3.21
CA ILE A 128 3.13 -10.67 -3.61
C ILE A 128 4.42 -10.87 -2.83
N ALA A 129 5.27 -9.85 -2.70
CA ALA A 129 6.54 -9.95 -1.98
C ALA A 129 6.33 -10.31 -0.50
N LEU A 130 5.37 -9.64 0.18
CA LEU A 130 5.04 -9.93 1.57
C LEU A 130 4.49 -11.34 1.76
N LEU A 131 3.57 -11.76 0.91
CA LEU A 131 2.99 -13.11 0.96
C LEU A 131 4.05 -14.19 0.72
N SER A 132 4.93 -13.97 -0.25
CA SER A 132 6.03 -14.89 -0.55
C SER A 132 7.03 -15.02 0.62
N TYR A 133 7.30 -13.90 1.32
CA TYR A 133 8.17 -13.90 2.51
C TYR A 133 7.57 -14.71 3.67
N MET A 134 6.26 -14.67 3.85
CA MET A 134 5.60 -15.25 5.00
C MET A 134 5.51 -16.78 4.98
N HIS A 135 6.08 -17.46 4.00
CA HIS A 135 6.06 -18.93 3.85
C HIS A 135 4.67 -19.57 4.04
N LEU A 136 3.61 -18.83 3.71
CA LEU A 136 2.26 -19.33 3.85
C LEU A 136 2.06 -20.52 2.91
N ASN A 137 1.50 -21.60 3.44
CA ASN A 137 1.22 -22.79 2.64
C ASN A 137 0.00 -22.53 1.74
N PHE A 138 0.24 -22.02 0.53
CA PHE A 138 -0.80 -21.64 -0.43
C PHE A 138 -1.67 -22.83 -0.91
N LYS A 139 -1.19 -24.09 -0.75
CA LYS A 139 -1.99 -25.27 -1.08
C LYS A 139 -3.17 -25.47 -0.12
N SER A 140 -3.14 -24.93 1.09
CA SER A 140 -4.20 -25.01 2.09
C SER A 140 -5.07 -23.75 2.17
N PHE A 141 -4.90 -22.78 1.26
CA PHE A 141 -5.75 -21.61 1.25
C PHE A 141 -7.18 -21.95 0.80
N ASN A 142 -8.09 -21.95 1.77
CA ASN A 142 -9.52 -21.96 1.51
C ASN A 142 -10.05 -20.52 1.34
N SER A 143 -11.27 -20.38 0.83
CA SER A 143 -11.93 -19.08 0.63
C SER A 143 -11.93 -18.20 1.88
N ASP A 144 -12.03 -18.80 3.07
CA ASP A 144 -12.07 -18.06 4.34
C ASP A 144 -10.73 -17.40 4.66
N LEU A 145 -9.61 -18.05 4.36
CA LEU A 145 -8.28 -17.48 4.54
C LEU A 145 -8.04 -16.30 3.60
N VAL A 146 -8.46 -16.44 2.34
CA VAL A 146 -8.37 -15.38 1.33
C VAL A 146 -9.18 -14.17 1.76
N LEU A 147 -10.42 -14.38 2.17
CA LEU A 147 -11.30 -13.31 2.65
C LEU A 147 -10.74 -12.64 3.90
N ASN A 148 -10.28 -13.42 4.89
CA ASN A 148 -9.70 -12.87 6.10
C ASN A 148 -8.45 -12.03 5.83
N PHE A 149 -7.57 -12.46 4.92
CA PHE A 149 -6.39 -11.69 4.53
C PHE A 149 -6.79 -10.38 3.84
N SER A 150 -7.72 -10.43 2.89
CA SER A 150 -8.17 -9.25 2.15
C SER A 150 -8.92 -8.26 3.03
N LEU A 151 -9.77 -8.73 3.95
CA LEU A 151 -10.43 -7.89 4.96
C LEU A 151 -9.41 -7.28 5.93
N GLY A 152 -8.39 -8.06 6.30
CA GLY A 152 -7.25 -7.54 7.04
C GLY A 152 -6.56 -6.40 6.29
N ALA A 153 -6.20 -6.62 5.03
CA ALA A 153 -5.55 -5.61 4.20
C ALA A 153 -6.40 -4.32 4.07
N PHE A 154 -7.70 -4.47 3.88
CA PHE A 154 -8.64 -3.35 3.90
C PHE A 154 -8.58 -2.57 5.20
N THR A 155 -8.71 -3.27 6.34
CA THR A 155 -8.76 -2.62 7.65
C THR A 155 -7.44 -1.94 8.00
N GLY A 156 -6.31 -2.57 7.71
CA GLY A 156 -4.98 -1.99 7.91
C GLY A 156 -4.74 -0.75 7.07
N SER A 157 -5.04 -0.83 5.77
CA SER A 157 -4.98 0.33 4.88
C SER A 157 -5.92 1.45 5.34
N MET A 158 -7.17 1.12 5.73
CA MET A 158 -8.12 2.10 6.22
C MET A 158 -7.64 2.79 7.51
N CYS A 159 -7.02 2.06 8.43
CA CYS A 159 -6.39 2.64 9.62
C CYS A 159 -5.34 3.69 9.25
N TRP A 160 -4.48 3.40 8.27
CA TRP A 160 -3.51 4.37 7.77
C TRP A 160 -4.18 5.64 7.23
N TRP A 161 -5.22 5.49 6.41
CA TRP A 161 -5.93 6.64 5.84
C TRP A 161 -6.61 7.48 6.91
N LEU A 162 -7.17 6.88 7.95
CA LEU A 162 -7.72 7.60 9.10
C LEU A 162 -6.66 8.41 9.82
N ILE A 163 -5.50 7.80 10.10
CA ILE A 163 -4.35 8.49 10.73
C ILE A 163 -3.91 9.68 9.87
N LEU A 164 -3.77 9.46 8.55
CA LEU A 164 -3.33 10.51 7.63
C LEU A 164 -4.32 11.69 7.56
N ILE A 165 -5.62 11.41 7.60
CA ILE A 165 -6.68 12.44 7.60
C ILE A 165 -6.66 13.26 8.88
N GLU A 166 -6.53 12.61 10.04
CA GLU A 166 -6.41 13.31 11.33
C GLU A 166 -5.15 14.17 11.37
N PHE A 167 -4.04 13.61 10.89
CA PHE A 167 -2.78 14.34 10.79
C PHE A 167 -2.87 15.54 9.82
N ALA A 168 -3.59 15.39 8.70
CA ALA A 168 -3.82 16.47 7.75
C ALA A 168 -4.59 17.65 8.39
N LYS A 169 -5.57 17.38 9.26
CA LYS A 169 -6.28 18.45 10.00
C LYS A 169 -5.35 19.26 10.88
N PHE A 170 -4.48 18.55 11.61
CA PHE A 170 -3.52 19.19 12.50
C PHE A 170 -2.52 20.06 11.74
N LEU A 171 -2.21 19.65 10.51
CA LEU A 171 -1.25 20.30 9.63
C LEU A 171 -1.84 21.39 8.72
N LYS A 172 -3.07 21.85 8.96
CA LYS A 172 -3.82 22.80 8.08
C LYS A 172 -3.00 23.97 7.52
N LYS A 173 -1.89 24.34 8.16
CA LYS A 173 -0.95 25.41 7.76
C LYS A 173 0.47 24.92 7.40
N LYS A 174 0.80 23.62 7.53
CA LYS A 174 2.19 23.13 7.48
C LYS A 174 2.47 22.06 6.40
N VAL A 175 1.48 21.64 5.61
CA VAL A 175 1.73 20.72 4.47
C VAL A 175 2.41 21.52 3.36
N ASN A 176 3.74 21.50 3.40
CA ASN A 176 4.60 22.10 2.39
C ASN A 176 5.43 20.98 1.70
N SER A 177 6.19 21.35 0.67
CA SER A 177 7.06 20.45 -0.06
C SER A 177 8.06 19.71 0.84
N THR A 178 8.50 20.36 1.92
CA THR A 178 9.43 19.80 2.91
C THR A 178 8.78 18.66 3.71
N PHE A 179 7.52 18.81 4.12
CA PHE A 179 6.77 17.76 4.81
C PHE A 179 6.61 16.53 3.92
N ILE A 180 6.18 16.72 2.67
CA ILE A 180 6.02 15.65 1.69
C ILE A 180 7.35 14.91 1.48
N ARG A 181 8.44 15.66 1.33
CA ARG A 181 9.78 15.09 1.17
C ARG A 181 10.20 14.26 2.38
N ARG A 182 10.01 14.75 3.60
CA ARG A 182 10.34 14.01 4.83
C ARG A 182 9.51 12.73 4.96
N SER A 183 8.22 12.78 4.70
CA SER A 183 7.36 11.60 4.70
C SER A 183 7.82 10.56 3.68
N ASN A 184 8.18 10.98 2.46
CA ASN A 184 8.71 10.08 1.44
C ASN A 184 10.04 9.45 1.87
N ILE A 185 10.92 10.21 2.52
CA ILE A 185 12.19 9.68 3.03
C ILE A 185 11.94 8.62 4.11
N ILE A 186 11.08 8.90 5.10
CA ILE A 186 10.76 7.96 6.16
C ILE A 186 10.15 6.68 5.58
N SER A 187 9.14 6.81 4.73
CA SER A 187 8.51 5.66 4.08
C SER A 187 9.49 4.90 3.18
N GLY A 188 10.39 5.62 2.49
CA GLY A 188 11.45 5.03 1.70
C GLY A 188 12.37 4.14 2.55
N PHE A 189 12.80 4.59 3.72
CA PHE A 189 13.62 3.77 4.62
C PHE A 189 12.88 2.55 5.15
N VAL A 190 11.59 2.66 5.49
CA VAL A 190 10.77 1.53 5.92
C VAL A 190 10.69 0.47 4.82
N ILE A 191 10.39 0.88 3.57
CA ILE A 191 10.30 -0.04 2.44
C ILE A 191 11.66 -0.64 2.09
N LEU A 192 12.75 0.16 2.20
CA LEU A 192 14.10 -0.34 2.00
C LEU A 192 14.43 -1.45 2.98
N GLY A 193 14.13 -1.24 4.28
CA GLY A 193 14.31 -2.24 5.31
C GLY A 193 13.54 -3.53 5.00
N PHE A 194 12.28 -3.42 4.60
CA PHE A 194 11.49 -4.57 4.18
C PHE A 194 12.09 -5.29 2.98
N GLY A 195 12.47 -4.57 1.92
CA GLY A 195 13.10 -5.16 0.74
C GLY A 195 14.42 -5.86 1.07
N ALA A 196 15.24 -5.26 1.94
CA ALA A 196 16.48 -5.85 2.41
C ALA A 196 16.23 -7.14 3.23
N ILE A 197 15.27 -7.13 4.16
CA ILE A 197 14.90 -8.31 4.95
C ILE A 197 14.46 -9.45 4.03
N VAL A 198 13.61 -9.17 3.04
CA VAL A 198 13.14 -10.18 2.08
C VAL A 198 14.31 -10.81 1.34
N ILE A 199 15.28 -10.02 0.86
CA ILE A 199 16.44 -10.55 0.14
C ILE A 199 17.38 -11.32 1.07
N LEU A 200 17.73 -10.76 2.24
CA LEU A 200 18.64 -11.39 3.18
C LEU A 200 18.10 -12.73 3.71
N SER A 201 16.78 -12.81 3.96
CA SER A 201 16.14 -14.07 4.37
C SER A 201 16.18 -15.15 3.28
N THR A 202 16.30 -14.75 2.03
CA THR A 202 16.41 -15.70 0.91
C THR A 202 17.85 -16.20 0.77
N ILE A 203 18.84 -15.33 0.91
CA ILE A 203 20.27 -15.69 0.81
C ILE A 203 20.75 -16.46 2.04
N GLY A 204 20.23 -16.14 3.23
CA GLY A 204 20.62 -16.80 4.49
C GLY A 204 20.04 -18.21 4.67
N ASN A 205 19.17 -18.67 3.79
CA ASN A 205 18.63 -20.04 3.76
C ASN A 205 19.32 -20.94 2.72
N ILE A 206 20.43 -20.47 2.12
CA ILE A 206 21.40 -21.24 1.36
C ILE A 206 22.56 -21.61 2.28
#